data_c5280c757c2d29e4434fc1d6f56f96b3
#
_entry.id   c5280c757c2d29e4434fc1d6f56f96b3
#
_cell.length_a   1.000
_cell.length_b   1.000
_cell.length_c   1.000
_cell.angle_alpha   90.00
_cell.angle_beta   90.00
_cell.angle_gamma   90.00
#
_symmetry.space_group_name_H-M   'P 1'
#
loop_
_entity.id
_entity.type
_entity.pdbx_description
1 polymer ?
#
loop_
_entity_poly.entity_id
_entity_poly.type
_entity_poly.pdbx_seq_one_letter_code
_entity_poly.pdbx_strand_id
1 'polypeptide(L)'
;MLSDYLQTVDWSRAQFAMTAIYHWLFVPLTLGLSIICAIMETIYYRTGDPFWKRTAKFWMRLFGINFAIGVATGLILEFEFGTNWSNYSHFVGDIFGAPLAIEGILAFFLESTFVAVMFFGWNRVSRGFHLSATWLTAVGANLSALWILVANSWMQYPVGCTFNIDTVRNEMTSFWDVLLSPVAVNKFTHTVTSSFVLAALFVCAVCAWYLLRGREQKMARKSIAVASVFGLVCALITAFTGDLSGAIVARVQPMKLAALEALYDGEEGAALTAVGILRPEAERSNNEDAFYFKIAIPKMLSLMSFRDADAFVPGINDLVNGNPQYGIMPTIEKIERGRVAIAELERFKQARETGDEATLDEIRAKFDPDTPEGAVFLKEYFAYFGYGYLDSPAQTVPNVPLLFYSFRLMVGAGCLFILVLAAAWWFNRRDTLERKRWMLWVLLLCMPLAYLASQAGWIVAEVGRQPWAIQDLMPVGVAASRIASGSVATTFFIFLVLFTALLVAEISILCKQIKIGPEKE
;
A
#
# COMPACT_ATOMS: atom_id res chain seq x y z
N MET A 1 20.60 8.68 -26.16
CA MET A 1 19.59 9.46 -25.39
C MET A 1 18.35 8.62 -25.04
N LEU A 2 17.56 8.12 -26.00
CA LEU A 2 16.35 7.35 -25.67
C LEU A 2 16.65 6.04 -24.89
N SER A 3 17.65 5.29 -25.31
CA SER A 3 18.09 4.06 -24.63
C SER A 3 18.57 4.31 -23.19
N ASP A 4 19.27 5.42 -22.94
CA ASP A 4 19.73 5.79 -21.60
C ASP A 4 18.56 6.24 -20.72
N TYR A 5 17.57 6.94 -21.29
CA TYR A 5 16.36 7.31 -20.58
C TYR A 5 15.51 6.09 -20.17
N LEU A 6 15.35 5.12 -21.04
CA LEU A 6 14.63 3.87 -20.69
C LEU A 6 15.35 3.12 -19.56
N GLN A 7 16.68 3.08 -19.57
CA GLN A 7 17.46 2.52 -18.47
C GLN A 7 17.28 3.32 -17.17
N THR A 8 17.20 4.66 -17.26
CA THR A 8 16.91 5.50 -16.08
C THR A 8 15.56 5.17 -15.48
N VAL A 9 14.51 4.97 -16.30
CA VAL A 9 13.18 4.57 -15.85
C VAL A 9 13.24 3.22 -15.11
N ASP A 10 13.92 2.23 -15.68
CA ASP A 10 14.05 0.91 -15.09
C ASP A 10 14.80 0.93 -13.76
N TRP A 11 15.93 1.64 -13.67
CA TRP A 11 16.65 1.80 -12.42
C TRP A 11 15.85 2.57 -11.37
N SER A 12 15.13 3.64 -11.76
CA SER A 12 14.27 4.41 -10.85
C SER A 12 13.14 3.56 -10.30
N ARG A 13 12.52 2.72 -11.13
CA ARG A 13 11.50 1.75 -10.69
C ARG A 13 12.08 0.71 -9.72
N ALA A 14 13.24 0.15 -10.05
CA ALA A 14 13.91 -0.83 -9.21
C ALA A 14 14.30 -0.23 -7.84
N GLN A 15 14.84 1.00 -7.84
CA GLN A 15 15.22 1.70 -6.61
C GLN A 15 14.02 2.01 -5.74
N PHE A 16 12.95 2.57 -6.30
CA PHE A 16 11.72 2.86 -5.56
C PHE A 16 11.09 1.58 -4.98
N ALA A 17 11.00 0.51 -5.78
CA ALA A 17 10.48 -0.77 -5.32
C ALA A 17 11.34 -1.36 -4.17
N MET A 18 12.65 -1.31 -4.30
CA MET A 18 13.58 -1.77 -3.26
C MET A 18 13.42 -0.96 -1.98
N THR A 19 13.43 0.37 -2.05
CA THR A 19 13.27 1.25 -0.89
C THR A 19 11.91 1.06 -0.22
N ALA A 20 10.83 0.95 -0.99
CA ALA A 20 9.49 0.69 -0.48
C ALA A 20 9.38 -0.67 0.22
N ILE A 21 9.98 -1.74 -0.35
CA ILE A 21 10.01 -3.08 0.25
C ILE A 21 10.73 -3.05 1.59
N TYR A 22 11.92 -2.42 1.67
CA TYR A 22 12.65 -2.31 2.93
C TYR A 22 11.90 -1.46 3.96
N HIS A 23 11.41 -0.30 3.57
CA HIS A 23 10.63 0.57 4.46
C HIS A 23 9.40 -0.15 5.03
N TRP A 24 8.71 -0.91 4.20
CA TRP A 24 7.53 -1.68 4.60
C TRP A 24 7.83 -2.92 5.46
N LEU A 25 9.08 -3.28 5.69
CA LEU A 25 9.43 -4.24 6.75
C LEU A 25 9.30 -3.64 8.16
N PHE A 26 9.46 -2.32 8.30
CA PHE A 26 9.46 -1.63 9.59
C PHE A 26 8.11 -0.99 9.93
N VAL A 27 7.44 -0.39 8.94
CA VAL A 27 6.21 0.38 9.14
C VAL A 27 5.08 -0.43 9.80
N PRO A 28 4.70 -1.63 9.33
CA PRO A 28 3.56 -2.36 9.90
C PRO A 28 3.77 -2.68 11.38
N LEU A 29 4.99 -3.05 11.75
CA LEU A 29 5.31 -3.33 13.14
C LEU A 29 5.25 -2.05 13.99
N THR A 30 5.75 -0.92 13.50
CA THR A 30 5.64 0.39 14.18
C THR A 30 4.19 0.75 14.45
N LEU A 31 3.33 0.73 13.44
CA LEU A 31 1.93 1.14 13.56
C LEU A 31 1.18 0.32 14.60
N GLY A 32 1.28 -1.01 14.54
CA GLY A 32 0.51 -1.86 15.43
C GLY A 32 1.12 -2.01 16.81
N LEU A 33 2.45 -2.07 16.93
CA LEU A 33 3.11 -2.24 18.22
C LEU A 33 2.96 -0.99 19.11
N SER A 34 2.93 0.22 18.52
CA SER A 34 2.63 1.46 19.26
C SER A 34 1.28 1.40 19.95
N ILE A 35 0.23 0.94 19.27
CA ILE A 35 -1.11 0.76 19.83
C ILE A 35 -1.12 -0.31 20.93
N ILE A 36 -0.47 -1.45 20.69
CA ILE A 36 -0.37 -2.52 21.71
C ILE A 36 0.34 -2.02 22.97
N CYS A 37 1.43 -1.24 22.83
CA CYS A 37 2.12 -0.60 23.95
C CYS A 37 1.18 0.34 24.72
N ALA A 38 0.44 1.20 24.00
CA ALA A 38 -0.51 2.14 24.59
C ALA A 38 -1.65 1.42 25.34
N ILE A 39 -2.17 0.30 24.81
CA ILE A 39 -3.15 -0.56 25.50
C ILE A 39 -2.56 -1.13 26.79
N MET A 40 -1.36 -1.69 26.75
CA MET A 40 -0.72 -2.28 27.95
C MET A 40 -0.40 -1.23 29.01
N GLU A 41 0.02 -0.04 28.60
CA GLU A 41 0.22 1.08 29.52
C GLU A 41 -1.10 1.60 30.09
N THR A 42 -2.17 1.60 29.32
CA THR A 42 -3.52 1.94 29.81
C THR A 42 -3.96 0.97 30.91
N ILE A 43 -3.64 -0.31 30.77
CA ILE A 43 -3.92 -1.31 31.81
C ILE A 43 -3.09 -1.00 33.06
N TYR A 44 -1.81 -0.68 32.92
CA TYR A 44 -0.97 -0.23 34.03
C TYR A 44 -1.54 1.01 34.73
N TYR A 45 -1.94 2.01 33.96
CA TYR A 45 -2.50 3.26 34.52
C TYR A 45 -3.75 3.00 35.36
N ARG A 46 -4.65 2.10 34.89
CA ARG A 46 -5.90 1.76 35.58
C ARG A 46 -5.72 0.86 36.79
N THR A 47 -4.77 -0.08 36.72
CA THR A 47 -4.59 -1.11 37.76
C THR A 47 -3.52 -0.75 38.77
N GLY A 48 -2.55 0.08 38.40
CA GLY A 48 -1.35 0.37 39.20
C GLY A 48 -0.37 -0.81 39.34
N ASP A 49 -0.64 -1.95 38.69
CA ASP A 49 0.17 -3.17 38.82
C ASP A 49 1.53 -3.00 38.12
N PRO A 50 2.66 -3.07 38.86
CA PRO A 50 4.01 -2.95 38.31
C PRO A 50 4.32 -3.94 37.20
N PHE A 51 3.68 -5.10 37.19
CA PHE A 51 3.81 -6.09 36.16
C PHE A 51 3.50 -5.50 34.77
N TRP A 52 2.43 -4.71 34.63
CA TRP A 52 2.07 -4.10 33.35
C TRP A 52 3.02 -2.97 32.96
N LYS A 53 3.60 -2.24 33.93
CA LYS A 53 4.67 -1.26 33.65
C LYS A 53 5.89 -1.94 33.03
N ARG A 54 6.33 -3.05 33.62
CA ARG A 54 7.46 -3.86 33.16
C ARG A 54 7.19 -4.42 31.75
N THR A 55 5.98 -4.94 31.54
CA THR A 55 5.55 -5.50 30.26
C THR A 55 5.51 -4.41 29.17
N ALA A 56 4.89 -3.26 29.44
CA ALA A 56 4.84 -2.14 28.49
C ALA A 56 6.24 -1.64 28.11
N LYS A 57 7.15 -1.44 29.10
CA LYS A 57 8.54 -1.06 28.85
C LYS A 57 9.28 -2.04 27.92
N PHE A 58 9.03 -3.34 28.07
CA PHE A 58 9.64 -4.35 27.21
C PHE A 58 9.20 -4.17 25.75
N TRP A 59 7.89 -4.06 25.50
CA TRP A 59 7.36 -3.88 24.16
C TRP A 59 7.73 -2.52 23.56
N MET A 60 7.73 -1.45 24.36
CA MET A 60 8.21 -0.12 23.95
C MET A 60 9.67 -0.15 23.49
N ARG A 61 10.53 -0.92 24.15
CA ARG A 61 11.93 -1.07 23.75
C ARG A 61 12.04 -1.68 22.35
N LEU A 62 11.26 -2.73 22.07
CA LEU A 62 11.22 -3.34 20.72
C LEU A 62 10.63 -2.38 19.69
N PHE A 63 9.57 -1.66 20.06
CA PHE A 63 9.00 -0.60 19.22
C PHE A 63 10.06 0.45 18.85
N GLY A 64 10.81 0.97 19.81
CA GLY A 64 11.78 2.03 19.56
C GLY A 64 12.93 1.63 18.63
N ILE A 65 13.38 0.38 18.70
CA ILE A 65 14.41 -0.15 17.78
C ILE A 65 13.88 -0.13 16.35
N ASN A 66 12.69 -0.69 16.14
CA ASN A 66 12.05 -0.76 14.83
C ASN A 66 11.68 0.63 14.29
N PHE A 67 11.14 1.51 15.14
CA PHE A 67 10.75 2.88 14.79
C PHE A 67 11.92 3.70 14.23
N ALA A 68 13.08 3.65 14.90
CA ALA A 68 14.24 4.44 14.48
C ALA A 68 14.71 4.10 13.06
N ILE A 69 14.66 2.83 12.67
CA ILE A 69 15.06 2.37 11.34
C ILE A 69 13.95 2.66 10.33
N GLY A 70 12.68 2.53 10.73
CA GLY A 70 11.53 2.89 9.91
C GLY A 70 11.58 4.36 9.47
N VAL A 71 11.86 5.29 10.38
CA VAL A 71 12.01 6.73 10.06
C VAL A 71 13.16 6.96 9.07
N ALA A 72 14.32 6.33 9.27
CA ALA A 72 15.47 6.53 8.39
C ALA A 72 15.18 6.08 6.95
N THR A 73 14.50 4.94 6.77
CA THR A 73 14.14 4.43 5.43
C THR A 73 13.01 5.23 4.79
N GLY A 74 12.08 5.78 5.58
CA GLY A 74 10.99 6.63 5.11
C GLY A 74 11.49 7.95 4.52
N LEU A 75 12.44 8.62 5.18
CA LEU A 75 13.04 9.84 4.67
C LEU A 75 13.69 9.65 3.29
N ILE A 76 14.36 8.51 3.07
CA ILE A 76 14.98 8.22 1.76
C ILE A 76 13.91 8.05 0.69
N LEU A 77 12.79 7.38 1.01
CA LEU A 77 11.68 7.20 0.08
C LEU A 77 11.06 8.54 -0.35
N GLU A 78 10.92 9.50 0.59
CA GLU A 78 10.45 10.84 0.27
C GLU A 78 11.40 11.60 -0.65
N PHE A 79 12.72 11.52 -0.42
CA PHE A 79 13.71 12.15 -1.30
C PHE A 79 13.67 11.61 -2.73
N GLU A 80 13.31 10.34 -2.93
CA GLU A 80 13.22 9.75 -4.27
C GLU A 80 12.17 10.44 -5.15
N PHE A 81 11.10 11.01 -4.57
CA PHE A 81 10.12 11.80 -5.33
C PHE A 81 10.73 13.05 -5.97
N GLY A 82 11.66 13.71 -5.28
CA GLY A 82 12.35 14.87 -5.83
C GLY A 82 13.50 14.51 -6.78
N THR A 83 14.18 13.40 -6.54
CA THR A 83 15.37 12.99 -7.31
C THR A 83 15.00 12.15 -8.54
N ASN A 84 14.30 11.05 -8.35
CA ASN A 84 14.05 10.06 -9.40
C ASN A 84 12.73 10.30 -10.14
N TRP A 85 11.77 11.02 -9.53
CA TRP A 85 10.41 11.19 -10.00
C TRP A 85 10.00 12.66 -10.10
N SER A 86 10.91 13.54 -10.52
CA SER A 86 10.69 15.00 -10.57
C SER A 86 9.54 15.40 -11.51
N ASN A 87 9.36 14.71 -12.65
CA ASN A 87 8.26 14.99 -13.57
C ASN A 87 6.90 14.68 -12.91
N TYR A 88 6.83 13.56 -12.16
CA TYR A 88 5.66 13.24 -11.34
C TYR A 88 5.41 14.35 -10.31
N SER A 89 6.41 14.69 -9.51
CA SER A 89 6.30 15.70 -8.45
C SER A 89 5.88 17.06 -8.98
N HIS A 90 6.36 17.44 -10.18
CA HIS A 90 5.92 18.66 -10.84
C HIS A 90 4.46 18.60 -11.28
N PHE A 91 4.02 17.48 -11.85
CA PHE A 91 2.67 17.32 -12.39
C PHE A 91 1.59 17.29 -11.30
N VAL A 92 1.87 16.70 -10.15
CA VAL A 92 0.91 16.59 -9.03
C VAL A 92 0.98 17.76 -8.05
N GLY A 93 2.04 18.55 -8.06
CA GLY A 93 2.20 19.79 -7.32
C GLY A 93 1.69 19.73 -5.87
N ASP A 94 0.65 20.50 -5.59
CA ASP A 94 0.02 20.63 -4.28
C ASP A 94 -0.80 19.42 -3.85
N ILE A 95 -1.31 18.61 -4.78
CA ILE A 95 -2.12 17.41 -4.47
C ILE A 95 -1.29 16.40 -3.69
N PHE A 96 -0.01 16.25 -4.02
CA PHE A 96 0.92 15.38 -3.33
C PHE A 96 1.68 16.13 -2.22
N GLY A 97 2.06 17.37 -2.48
CA GLY A 97 2.84 18.18 -1.55
C GLY A 97 2.08 18.57 -0.27
N ALA A 98 0.77 18.84 -0.35
CA ALA A 98 -0.03 19.21 0.82
C ALA A 98 -0.12 18.03 1.85
N PRO A 99 -0.48 16.80 1.49
CA PRO A 99 -0.41 15.66 2.41
C PRO A 99 0.97 15.46 3.03
N LEU A 100 2.05 15.50 2.24
CA LEU A 100 3.43 15.33 2.76
C LEU A 100 3.85 16.46 3.70
N ALA A 101 3.48 17.72 3.40
CA ALA A 101 3.77 18.84 4.28
C ALA A 101 3.04 18.72 5.62
N ILE A 102 1.77 18.29 5.61
CA ILE A 102 1.00 18.03 6.82
C ILE A 102 1.61 16.85 7.61
N GLU A 103 2.04 15.80 6.92
CA GLU A 103 2.76 14.68 7.54
C GLU A 103 4.01 15.17 8.28
N GLY A 104 4.88 15.91 7.61
CA GLY A 104 6.11 16.44 8.20
C GLY A 104 5.85 17.34 9.39
N ILE A 105 4.87 18.26 9.30
CA ILE A 105 4.58 19.23 10.37
C ILE A 105 3.83 18.60 11.53
N LEU A 106 2.76 17.86 11.28
CA LEU A 106 1.90 17.33 12.35
C LEU A 106 2.38 15.97 12.85
N ALA A 107 2.55 15.00 11.97
CA ALA A 107 2.84 13.64 12.39
C ALA A 107 4.27 13.53 12.92
N PHE A 108 5.27 13.96 12.16
CA PHE A 108 6.68 13.83 12.55
C PHE A 108 7.02 14.64 13.84
N PHE A 109 6.53 15.88 13.97
CA PHE A 109 6.75 16.65 15.20
C PHE A 109 6.01 16.08 16.39
N LEU A 110 4.79 15.56 16.19
CA LEU A 110 4.05 14.86 17.23
C LEU A 110 4.81 13.62 17.71
N GLU A 111 5.28 12.80 16.77
CA GLU A 111 6.04 11.59 17.07
C GLU A 111 7.36 11.91 17.78
N SER A 112 8.20 12.77 17.21
CA SER A 112 9.53 13.08 17.76
C SER A 112 9.46 13.66 19.17
N THR A 113 8.45 14.50 19.45
CA THR A 113 8.25 15.09 20.77
C THR A 113 7.82 14.05 21.80
N PHE A 114 6.79 13.25 21.48
CA PHE A 114 6.20 12.35 22.47
C PHE A 114 6.93 11.00 22.59
N VAL A 115 7.65 10.56 21.57
CA VAL A 115 8.58 9.41 21.66
C VAL A 115 9.62 9.63 22.75
N ALA A 116 10.21 10.84 22.86
CA ALA A 116 11.16 11.14 23.92
C ALA A 116 10.52 11.02 25.31
N VAL A 117 9.29 11.48 25.49
CA VAL A 117 8.56 11.32 26.77
C VAL A 117 8.25 9.85 27.03
N MET A 118 7.80 9.10 26.03
CA MET A 118 7.48 7.67 26.12
C MET A 118 8.67 6.84 26.61
N PHE A 119 9.91 7.16 26.19
CA PHE A 119 11.10 6.43 26.63
C PHE A 119 11.71 6.94 27.94
N PHE A 120 11.79 8.26 28.11
CA PHE A 120 12.54 8.87 29.20
C PHE A 120 11.65 9.47 30.30
N GLY A 121 10.32 9.49 30.11
CA GLY A 121 9.36 10.13 31.01
C GLY A 121 8.93 9.33 32.24
N TRP A 122 9.14 8.00 32.27
CA TRP A 122 8.57 7.07 33.27
C TRP A 122 8.64 7.52 34.74
N ASN A 123 9.70 8.21 35.13
CA ASN A 123 9.90 8.70 36.48
C ASN A 123 10.04 10.23 36.54
N ARG A 124 9.79 10.94 35.42
CA ARG A 124 9.99 12.39 35.29
C ARG A 124 8.69 13.15 35.15
N VAL A 125 7.62 12.48 34.66
CA VAL A 125 6.31 13.09 34.46
C VAL A 125 5.22 12.29 35.18
N SER A 126 4.03 12.86 35.30
CA SER A 126 2.90 12.15 35.90
C SER A 126 2.50 10.94 35.04
N ARG A 127 1.92 9.92 35.67
CA ARG A 127 1.47 8.69 34.97
C ARG A 127 0.47 8.99 33.85
N GLY A 128 -0.44 9.95 34.09
CA GLY A 128 -1.42 10.35 33.07
C GLY A 128 -0.78 11.04 31.87
N PHE A 129 0.18 11.94 32.10
CA PHE A 129 0.90 12.61 31.02
C PHE A 129 1.76 11.61 30.21
N HIS A 130 2.41 10.65 30.89
CA HIS A 130 3.16 9.59 30.21
C HIS A 130 2.27 8.74 29.30
N LEU A 131 1.12 8.30 29.81
CA LEU A 131 0.13 7.56 29.01
C LEU A 131 -0.37 8.37 27.81
N SER A 132 -0.65 9.68 28.04
CA SER A 132 -1.05 10.57 26.93
C SER A 132 0.05 10.68 25.87
N ALA A 133 1.31 10.77 26.28
CA ALA A 133 2.45 10.79 25.36
C ALA A 133 2.56 9.50 24.53
N THR A 134 2.35 8.34 25.15
CA THR A 134 2.35 7.05 24.46
C THR A 134 1.21 6.95 23.44
N TRP A 135 -0.01 7.41 23.80
CA TRP A 135 -1.12 7.45 22.85
C TRP A 135 -0.89 8.46 21.73
N LEU A 136 -0.31 9.63 22.02
CA LEU A 136 0.01 10.64 21.01
C LEU A 136 1.11 10.15 20.04
N THR A 137 2.10 9.40 20.53
CA THR A 137 3.07 8.71 19.66
C THR A 137 2.38 7.72 18.74
N ALA A 138 1.48 6.88 19.29
CA ALA A 138 0.74 5.90 18.47
C ALA A 138 -0.18 6.56 17.45
N VAL A 139 -0.86 7.64 17.82
CA VAL A 139 -1.71 8.42 16.90
C VAL A 139 -0.85 9.11 15.84
N GLY A 140 0.28 9.69 16.21
CA GLY A 140 1.22 10.33 15.27
C GLY A 140 1.67 9.37 14.18
N ALA A 141 2.16 8.17 14.56
CA ALA A 141 2.57 7.14 13.61
C ALA A 141 1.43 6.74 12.63
N ASN A 142 0.21 6.61 13.13
CA ASN A 142 -0.94 6.27 12.28
C ASN A 142 -1.42 7.46 11.43
N LEU A 143 -1.24 8.71 11.88
CA LEU A 143 -1.50 9.91 11.06
C LEU A 143 -0.46 10.08 9.96
N SER A 144 0.82 9.76 10.20
CA SER A 144 1.83 9.70 9.14
C SER A 144 1.40 8.73 8.05
N ALA A 145 1.01 7.51 8.42
CA ALA A 145 0.48 6.54 7.47
C ALA A 145 -0.78 7.05 6.71
N LEU A 146 -1.63 7.84 7.35
CA LEU A 146 -2.81 8.41 6.69
C LEU A 146 -2.42 9.28 5.49
N TRP A 147 -1.50 10.21 5.68
CA TRP A 147 -1.16 11.19 4.65
C TRP A 147 -0.51 10.55 3.42
N ILE A 148 0.44 9.64 3.62
CA ILE A 148 1.07 8.95 2.49
C ILE A 148 0.09 7.99 1.79
N LEU A 149 -0.84 7.36 2.52
CA LEU A 149 -1.86 6.49 1.94
C LEU A 149 -2.93 7.27 1.18
N VAL A 150 -3.26 8.50 1.59
CA VAL A 150 -4.13 9.41 0.83
C VAL A 150 -3.47 9.77 -0.50
N ALA A 151 -2.20 10.19 -0.49
CA ALA A 151 -1.45 10.49 -1.69
C ALA A 151 -1.35 9.28 -2.64
N ASN A 152 -1.04 8.09 -2.11
CA ASN A 152 -1.00 6.85 -2.87
C ASN A 152 -2.37 6.42 -3.43
N SER A 153 -3.45 6.69 -2.69
CA SER A 153 -4.82 6.41 -3.13
C SER A 153 -5.23 7.31 -4.29
N TRP A 154 -4.86 8.58 -4.24
CA TRP A 154 -5.08 9.51 -5.32
C TRP A 154 -4.38 9.08 -6.61
N MET A 155 -3.16 8.55 -6.53
CA MET A 155 -2.47 7.98 -7.69
C MET A 155 -3.24 6.84 -8.36
N GLN A 156 -4.07 6.13 -7.63
CA GLN A 156 -4.90 5.02 -8.14
C GLN A 156 -6.30 5.44 -8.57
N TYR A 157 -6.79 6.57 -8.03
CA TYR A 157 -8.08 7.16 -8.35
C TYR A 157 -7.99 8.69 -8.22
N PRO A 158 -7.56 9.39 -9.28
CA PRO A 158 -7.32 10.83 -9.25
C PRO A 158 -8.65 11.61 -9.26
N VAL A 159 -9.07 12.07 -8.08
CA VAL A 159 -10.28 12.85 -7.86
C VAL A 159 -9.97 14.15 -7.13
N GLY A 160 -10.89 15.12 -7.14
CA GLY A 160 -10.73 16.39 -6.45
C GLY A 160 -9.65 17.30 -7.02
N CYS A 161 -9.38 17.15 -8.32
CA CYS A 161 -8.40 17.94 -9.06
C CYS A 161 -8.88 18.27 -10.46
N THR A 162 -8.30 19.32 -11.04
CA THR A 162 -8.50 19.71 -12.44
C THR A 162 -7.15 20.00 -13.08
N PHE A 163 -7.03 19.71 -14.38
CA PHE A 163 -5.83 20.05 -15.12
C PHE A 163 -5.84 21.51 -15.51
N ASN A 164 -4.79 22.23 -15.15
CA ASN A 164 -4.57 23.62 -15.54
C ASN A 164 -3.55 23.65 -16.67
N ILE A 165 -3.98 24.11 -17.86
CA ILE A 165 -3.15 24.16 -19.06
C ILE A 165 -2.01 25.19 -18.94
N ASP A 166 -2.23 26.31 -18.24
CA ASP A 166 -1.21 27.38 -18.10
C ASP A 166 -0.03 26.93 -17.22
N THR A 167 -0.28 26.12 -16.20
CA THR A 167 0.75 25.56 -15.32
C THR A 167 1.25 24.19 -15.77
N VAL A 168 0.50 23.51 -16.65
CA VAL A 168 0.70 22.12 -17.09
C VAL A 168 0.73 21.16 -15.89
N ARG A 169 -0.20 21.35 -14.94
CA ARG A 169 -0.32 20.59 -13.70
C ARG A 169 -1.76 20.18 -13.43
N ASN A 170 -1.91 19.09 -12.69
CA ASN A 170 -3.14 18.85 -11.96
C ASN A 170 -3.13 19.67 -10.67
N GLU A 171 -4.14 20.51 -10.51
CA GLU A 171 -4.29 21.37 -9.34
C GLU A 171 -5.45 20.88 -8.47
N MET A 172 -5.29 20.96 -7.16
CA MET A 172 -6.29 20.52 -6.20
C MET A 172 -7.48 21.49 -6.19
N THR A 173 -8.66 20.97 -6.48
CA THR A 173 -9.92 21.72 -6.41
C THR A 173 -10.69 21.44 -5.13
N SER A 174 -10.54 20.25 -4.55
CA SER A 174 -11.22 19.85 -3.33
C SER A 174 -10.34 18.94 -2.48
N PHE A 175 -9.81 19.49 -1.40
CA PHE A 175 -9.03 18.72 -0.42
C PHE A 175 -9.84 17.57 0.20
N TRP A 176 -11.12 17.82 0.49
CA TRP A 176 -11.98 16.82 1.12
C TRP A 176 -12.30 15.65 0.19
N ASP A 177 -12.43 15.88 -1.13
CA ASP A 177 -12.66 14.80 -2.09
C ASP A 177 -11.42 13.92 -2.25
N VAL A 178 -10.22 14.50 -2.13
CA VAL A 178 -8.97 13.74 -2.10
C VAL A 178 -8.88 12.90 -0.81
N LEU A 179 -9.06 13.56 0.36
CA LEU A 179 -8.89 12.93 1.67
C LEU A 179 -9.94 11.86 1.97
N LEU A 180 -11.20 12.14 1.65
CA LEU A 180 -12.35 11.29 1.99
C LEU A 180 -12.84 10.46 0.80
N SER A 181 -12.04 10.35 -0.27
CA SER A 181 -12.40 9.46 -1.38
C SER A 181 -12.60 8.02 -0.86
N PRO A 182 -13.57 7.27 -1.41
CA PRO A 182 -13.80 5.88 -1.00
C PRO A 182 -12.55 5.01 -1.08
N VAL A 183 -11.68 5.28 -2.06
CA VAL A 183 -10.39 4.59 -2.23
C VAL A 183 -9.45 4.93 -1.08
N ALA A 184 -9.32 6.21 -0.70
CA ALA A 184 -8.42 6.64 0.36
C ALA A 184 -8.85 6.09 1.73
N VAL A 185 -10.12 6.23 2.08
CA VAL A 185 -10.68 5.73 3.35
C VAL A 185 -10.54 4.23 3.48
N ASN A 186 -10.91 3.48 2.43
CA ASN A 186 -10.82 2.03 2.45
C ASN A 186 -9.36 1.55 2.48
N LYS A 187 -8.48 2.15 1.67
CA LYS A 187 -7.06 1.79 1.62
C LYS A 187 -6.36 2.07 2.95
N PHE A 188 -6.60 3.24 3.55
CA PHE A 188 -6.08 3.55 4.87
C PHE A 188 -6.52 2.52 5.91
N THR A 189 -7.82 2.24 5.99
CA THR A 189 -8.36 1.29 6.98
C THR A 189 -7.78 -0.10 6.77
N HIS A 190 -7.75 -0.60 5.54
CA HIS A 190 -7.21 -1.92 5.20
C HIS A 190 -5.73 -2.04 5.53
N THR A 191 -4.93 -1.05 5.14
CA THR A 191 -3.47 -1.07 5.33
C THR A 191 -3.09 -0.96 6.80
N VAL A 192 -3.76 -0.09 7.56
CA VAL A 192 -3.47 0.08 8.99
C VAL A 192 -3.93 -1.13 9.79
N THR A 193 -5.13 -1.65 9.53
CA THR A 193 -5.61 -2.84 10.27
C THR A 193 -4.81 -4.09 9.93
N SER A 194 -4.35 -4.27 8.69
CA SER A 194 -3.44 -5.36 8.33
C SER A 194 -2.07 -5.23 9.02
N SER A 195 -1.56 -4.00 9.20
CA SER A 195 -0.36 -3.71 9.98
C SER A 195 -0.55 -4.07 11.46
N PHE A 196 -1.74 -3.82 12.01
CA PHE A 196 -2.09 -4.21 13.39
C PHE A 196 -2.12 -5.74 13.56
N VAL A 197 -2.60 -6.47 12.55
CA VAL A 197 -2.56 -7.95 12.53
C VAL A 197 -1.11 -8.44 12.56
N LEU A 198 -0.23 -7.87 11.74
CA LEU A 198 1.19 -8.22 11.71
C LEU A 198 1.84 -7.99 13.09
N ALA A 199 1.63 -6.84 13.72
CA ALA A 199 2.18 -6.55 15.04
C ALA A 199 1.62 -7.47 16.12
N ALA A 200 0.34 -7.84 16.07
CA ALA A 200 -0.26 -8.80 16.99
C ALA A 200 0.38 -10.19 16.83
N LEU A 201 0.60 -10.65 15.60
CA LEU A 201 1.30 -11.91 15.31
C LEU A 201 2.77 -11.86 15.76
N PHE A 202 3.45 -10.73 15.61
CA PHE A 202 4.80 -10.54 16.14
C PHE A 202 4.82 -10.70 17.66
N VAL A 203 3.92 -10.05 18.38
CA VAL A 203 3.79 -10.20 19.84
C VAL A 203 3.50 -11.64 20.22
N CYS A 204 2.55 -12.29 19.54
CA CYS A 204 2.23 -13.70 19.79
C CYS A 204 3.42 -14.62 19.51
N ALA A 205 4.19 -14.39 18.46
CA ALA A 205 5.37 -15.18 18.10
C ALA A 205 6.49 -15.06 19.15
N VAL A 206 6.82 -13.84 19.57
CA VAL A 206 7.82 -13.62 20.65
C VAL A 206 7.37 -14.30 21.95
N CYS A 207 6.08 -14.18 22.30
CA CYS A 207 5.54 -14.84 23.48
C CYS A 207 5.52 -16.36 23.35
N ALA A 208 5.22 -16.90 22.16
CA ALA A 208 5.31 -18.34 21.90
C ALA A 208 6.73 -18.86 22.07
N TRP A 209 7.74 -18.09 21.65
CA TRP A 209 9.14 -18.42 21.90
C TRP A 209 9.46 -18.49 23.41
N TYR A 210 8.96 -17.51 24.20
CA TYR A 210 9.13 -17.56 25.67
C TYR A 210 8.47 -18.79 26.29
N LEU A 211 7.25 -19.13 25.89
CA LEU A 211 6.53 -20.32 26.38
C LEU A 211 7.24 -21.62 26.01
N LEU A 212 7.78 -21.73 24.79
CA LEU A 212 8.57 -22.88 24.35
C LEU A 212 9.83 -23.07 25.16
N ARG A 213 10.41 -21.98 25.67
CA ARG A 213 11.62 -21.95 26.51
C ARG A 213 11.31 -22.02 28.01
N GLY A 214 10.05 -22.02 28.42
CA GLY A 214 9.64 -21.99 29.82
C GLY A 214 9.99 -20.69 30.56
N ARG A 215 10.20 -19.58 29.81
CA ARG A 215 10.62 -18.27 30.35
C ARG A 215 9.47 -17.27 30.32
N GLU A 216 9.44 -16.32 31.26
CA GLU A 216 8.50 -15.19 31.28
C GLU A 216 7.03 -15.58 31.00
N GLN A 217 6.60 -16.76 31.49
CA GLN A 217 5.31 -17.37 31.15
C GLN A 217 4.13 -16.44 31.45
N LYS A 218 4.12 -15.76 32.61
CA LYS A 218 3.06 -14.82 32.98
C LYS A 218 2.97 -13.65 31.99
N MET A 219 4.11 -13.05 31.63
CA MET A 219 4.16 -11.97 30.65
C MET A 219 3.70 -12.44 29.28
N ALA A 220 4.20 -13.58 28.82
CA ALA A 220 3.85 -14.15 27.53
C ALA A 220 2.34 -14.41 27.40
N ARG A 221 1.73 -15.05 28.41
CA ARG A 221 0.28 -15.32 28.40
C ARG A 221 -0.57 -14.05 28.42
N LYS A 222 -0.18 -13.07 29.27
CA LYS A 222 -0.91 -11.80 29.35
C LYS A 222 -0.76 -10.97 28.07
N SER A 223 0.43 -10.96 27.45
CA SER A 223 0.65 -10.30 26.17
C SER A 223 -0.11 -10.97 25.03
N ILE A 224 -0.13 -12.32 24.96
CA ILE A 224 -0.97 -13.06 24.00
C ILE A 224 -2.45 -12.72 24.19
N ALA A 225 -2.93 -12.61 25.44
CA ALA A 225 -4.33 -12.26 25.69
C ALA A 225 -4.70 -10.89 25.09
N VAL A 226 -3.83 -9.90 25.19
CA VAL A 226 -4.04 -8.57 24.59
C VAL A 226 -3.90 -8.65 23.07
N ALA A 227 -2.79 -9.20 22.58
CA ALA A 227 -2.46 -9.18 21.16
C ALA A 227 -3.40 -10.04 20.32
N SER A 228 -3.82 -11.22 20.82
CA SER A 228 -4.72 -12.11 20.06
C SER A 228 -6.11 -11.52 19.88
N VAL A 229 -6.65 -10.83 20.89
CA VAL A 229 -7.97 -10.16 20.78
C VAL A 229 -7.86 -8.96 19.85
N PHE A 230 -6.86 -8.10 20.06
CA PHE A 230 -6.60 -6.94 19.22
C PHE A 230 -6.40 -7.35 17.75
N GLY A 231 -5.50 -8.32 17.50
CA GLY A 231 -5.22 -8.82 16.16
C GLY A 231 -6.43 -9.49 15.50
N LEU A 232 -7.24 -10.25 16.25
CA LEU A 232 -8.44 -10.89 15.69
C LEU A 232 -9.49 -9.86 15.24
N VAL A 233 -9.74 -8.84 16.04
CA VAL A 233 -10.65 -7.73 15.66
C VAL A 233 -10.12 -7.04 14.40
N CYS A 234 -8.84 -6.71 14.37
CA CYS A 234 -8.22 -6.08 13.21
C CYS A 234 -8.24 -6.99 11.97
N ALA A 235 -8.03 -8.30 12.12
CA ALA A 235 -8.10 -9.24 11.01
C ALA A 235 -9.51 -9.33 10.39
N LEU A 236 -10.56 -9.26 11.19
CA LEU A 236 -11.93 -9.21 10.70
C LEU A 236 -12.22 -7.90 9.96
N ILE A 237 -11.73 -6.75 10.46
CA ILE A 237 -11.84 -5.47 9.77
C ILE A 237 -11.05 -5.51 8.45
N THR A 238 -9.84 -6.09 8.45
CA THR A 238 -9.02 -6.26 7.24
C THR A 238 -9.74 -7.12 6.20
N ALA A 239 -10.41 -8.20 6.59
CA ALA A 239 -11.18 -9.03 5.69
C ALA A 239 -12.37 -8.25 5.08
N PHE A 240 -13.10 -7.51 5.89
CA PHE A 240 -14.21 -6.67 5.43
C PHE A 240 -13.76 -5.57 4.45
N THR A 241 -12.70 -4.84 4.81
CA THR A 241 -12.14 -3.79 3.93
C THR A 241 -11.47 -4.37 2.68
N GLY A 242 -10.97 -5.61 2.74
CA GLY A 242 -10.47 -6.36 1.59
C GLY A 242 -11.56 -6.66 0.56
N ASP A 243 -12.75 -7.09 1.02
CA ASP A 243 -13.92 -7.27 0.17
C ASP A 243 -14.38 -5.94 -0.47
N LEU A 244 -14.40 -4.85 0.30
CA LEU A 244 -14.68 -3.52 -0.25
C LEU A 244 -13.63 -3.08 -1.27
N SER A 245 -12.34 -3.39 -1.04
CA SER A 245 -11.27 -3.12 -2.02
C SER A 245 -11.51 -3.81 -3.34
N GLY A 246 -11.96 -5.07 -3.33
CA GLY A 246 -12.33 -5.81 -4.53
C GLY A 246 -13.41 -5.10 -5.35
N ALA A 247 -14.50 -4.68 -4.68
CA ALA A 247 -15.59 -3.95 -5.31
C ALA A 247 -15.18 -2.57 -5.85
N ILE A 248 -14.29 -1.86 -5.16
CA ILE A 248 -13.74 -0.57 -5.62
C ILE A 248 -12.85 -0.79 -6.85
N VAL A 249 -11.92 -1.75 -6.79
CA VAL A 249 -10.98 -2.05 -7.90
C VAL A 249 -11.73 -2.48 -9.15
N ALA A 250 -12.82 -3.25 -9.03
CA ALA A 250 -13.65 -3.64 -10.15
C ALA A 250 -14.18 -2.43 -10.95
N ARG A 251 -14.46 -1.33 -10.27
CA ARG A 251 -15.05 -0.11 -10.89
C ARG A 251 -14.00 0.88 -11.37
N VAL A 252 -12.91 1.07 -10.59
CA VAL A 252 -11.93 2.14 -10.88
C VAL A 252 -10.67 1.63 -11.59
N GLN A 253 -10.35 0.34 -11.48
CA GLN A 253 -9.17 -0.28 -12.09
C GLN A 253 -9.48 -1.69 -12.63
N PRO A 254 -10.42 -1.82 -13.62
CA PRO A 254 -10.88 -3.13 -14.09
C PRO A 254 -9.76 -4.01 -14.65
N MET A 255 -8.75 -3.44 -15.32
CA MET A 255 -7.58 -4.18 -15.78
C MET A 255 -6.80 -4.83 -14.63
N LYS A 256 -6.68 -4.15 -13.48
CA LYS A 256 -6.08 -4.71 -12.28
C LYS A 256 -6.88 -5.92 -11.78
N LEU A 257 -8.21 -5.82 -11.73
CA LEU A 257 -9.06 -6.93 -11.30
C LEU A 257 -8.90 -8.14 -12.25
N ALA A 258 -9.00 -7.91 -13.56
CA ALA A 258 -8.84 -8.97 -14.56
C ALA A 258 -7.47 -9.66 -14.43
N ALA A 259 -6.40 -8.89 -14.21
CA ALA A 259 -5.05 -9.43 -14.01
C ALA A 259 -4.89 -10.19 -12.68
N LEU A 260 -5.50 -9.73 -11.57
CA LEU A 260 -5.50 -10.43 -10.28
C LEU A 260 -6.17 -11.80 -10.36
N GLU A 261 -7.21 -11.91 -11.18
CA GLU A 261 -7.97 -13.13 -11.36
C GLU A 261 -7.47 -13.99 -12.54
N ALA A 262 -6.50 -13.48 -13.31
CA ALA A 262 -6.08 -14.06 -14.59
C ALA A 262 -7.29 -14.35 -15.51
N LEU A 263 -8.27 -13.43 -15.45
CA LEU A 263 -9.48 -13.48 -16.28
C LEU A 263 -9.15 -12.85 -17.64
N TYR A 264 -8.93 -13.71 -18.63
CA TYR A 264 -8.58 -13.24 -19.98
C TYR A 264 -9.81 -12.81 -20.76
N ASP A 265 -10.86 -13.61 -20.75
CA ASP A 265 -12.12 -13.30 -21.38
C ASP A 265 -13.17 -13.03 -20.31
N GLY A 266 -13.94 -11.96 -20.46
CA GLY A 266 -14.98 -11.60 -19.51
C GLY A 266 -16.16 -12.56 -19.56
N GLU A 267 -16.83 -12.69 -18.43
CA GLU A 267 -18.02 -13.56 -18.33
C GLU A 267 -19.08 -12.99 -17.38
N GLU A 268 -20.34 -13.30 -17.65
CA GLU A 268 -21.43 -13.08 -16.69
C GLU A 268 -21.41 -14.19 -15.64
N GLY A 269 -21.62 -13.81 -14.38
CA GLY A 269 -21.54 -14.77 -13.27
C GLY A 269 -20.13 -15.34 -13.07
N ALA A 270 -19.11 -14.51 -13.21
CA ALA A 270 -17.70 -14.89 -13.14
C ALA A 270 -17.35 -15.60 -11.83
N ALA A 271 -16.60 -16.69 -11.95
CA ALA A 271 -16.15 -17.48 -10.82
C ALA A 271 -14.89 -16.88 -10.17
N LEU A 272 -14.83 -16.90 -8.83
CA LEU A 272 -13.61 -16.54 -8.10
C LEU A 272 -12.68 -17.74 -8.04
N THR A 273 -11.48 -17.63 -8.59
CA THR A 273 -10.46 -18.66 -8.49
C THR A 273 -9.80 -18.64 -7.12
N ALA A 274 -10.13 -19.59 -6.25
CA ALA A 274 -9.54 -19.70 -4.91
C ALA A 274 -8.08 -20.19 -4.96
N VAL A 275 -7.82 -21.22 -5.75
CA VAL A 275 -6.49 -21.81 -5.98
C VAL A 275 -6.35 -22.14 -7.46
N GLY A 276 -5.18 -21.86 -8.04
CA GLY A 276 -4.93 -22.18 -9.44
C GLY A 276 -3.43 -22.23 -9.77
N ILE A 277 -3.09 -22.96 -10.81
CA ILE A 277 -1.76 -23.03 -11.41
C ILE A 277 -1.89 -22.50 -12.83
N LEU A 278 -1.29 -21.34 -13.09
CA LEU A 278 -1.32 -20.69 -14.38
C LEU A 278 -0.45 -21.43 -15.42
N ARG A 279 -0.93 -21.47 -16.65
CA ARG A 279 -0.11 -21.86 -17.81
C ARG A 279 0.80 -20.71 -18.19
N PRO A 280 2.07 -20.96 -18.59
CA PRO A 280 2.91 -19.93 -19.20
C PRO A 280 2.23 -19.32 -20.44
N GLU A 281 2.45 -18.04 -20.66
CA GLU A 281 1.83 -17.32 -21.79
C GLU A 281 2.21 -17.94 -23.16
N ALA A 282 3.44 -18.44 -23.27
CA ALA A 282 3.94 -19.12 -24.47
C ALA A 282 3.26 -20.48 -24.78
N GLU A 283 2.57 -21.09 -23.80
CA GLU A 283 1.88 -22.38 -23.95
C GLU A 283 0.37 -22.20 -24.17
N ARG A 284 -0.13 -20.95 -24.19
CA ARG A 284 -1.56 -20.66 -24.41
C ARG A 284 -1.85 -20.61 -25.89
N SER A 285 -2.76 -21.45 -26.35
CA SER A 285 -3.40 -21.27 -27.65
C SER A 285 -4.64 -20.37 -27.49
N ASN A 286 -5.10 -19.75 -28.59
CA ASN A 286 -6.19 -18.76 -28.58
C ASN A 286 -7.54 -19.25 -28.00
N ASN A 287 -7.68 -20.51 -27.59
CA ASN A 287 -8.90 -21.11 -27.05
C ASN A 287 -8.66 -21.98 -25.79
N GLU A 288 -7.48 -21.92 -25.16
CA GLU A 288 -7.19 -22.75 -23.98
C GLU A 288 -7.37 -21.95 -22.68
N ASP A 289 -7.88 -22.65 -21.65
CA ASP A 289 -7.97 -22.11 -20.29
C ASP A 289 -6.58 -21.63 -19.82
N ALA A 290 -6.53 -20.46 -19.19
CA ALA A 290 -5.31 -19.90 -18.62
C ALA A 290 -4.69 -20.77 -17.52
N PHE A 291 -5.34 -21.85 -17.11
CA PHE A 291 -4.96 -22.68 -15.99
C PHE A 291 -4.67 -24.13 -16.39
N TYR A 292 -3.61 -24.72 -15.82
CA TYR A 292 -3.46 -26.18 -15.78
C TYR A 292 -4.45 -26.82 -14.80
N PHE A 293 -4.72 -26.12 -13.69
CA PHE A 293 -5.62 -26.55 -12.64
C PHE A 293 -6.19 -25.32 -11.92
N LYS A 294 -7.49 -25.34 -11.64
CA LYS A 294 -8.13 -24.33 -10.79
C LYS A 294 -9.23 -24.92 -9.92
N ILE A 295 -9.36 -24.39 -8.72
CA ILE A 295 -10.52 -24.54 -7.84
C ILE A 295 -11.18 -23.17 -7.79
N ALA A 296 -12.39 -23.08 -8.33
CA ALA A 296 -13.12 -21.83 -8.43
C ALA A 296 -14.49 -21.94 -7.72
N ILE A 297 -14.93 -20.81 -7.16
CA ILE A 297 -16.24 -20.68 -6.53
C ILE A 297 -17.15 -19.97 -7.55
N PRO A 298 -18.17 -20.64 -8.08
CA PRO A 298 -19.04 -20.09 -9.12
C PRO A 298 -19.71 -18.78 -8.67
N LYS A 299 -19.86 -17.81 -9.59
CA LYS A 299 -20.53 -16.52 -9.38
C LYS A 299 -19.93 -15.60 -8.30
N MET A 300 -18.92 -16.06 -7.58
CA MET A 300 -18.40 -15.32 -6.42
C MET A 300 -17.64 -14.06 -6.83
N LEU A 301 -16.93 -14.07 -7.97
CA LEU A 301 -16.21 -12.89 -8.45
C LEU A 301 -17.18 -11.77 -8.84
N SER A 302 -18.23 -12.09 -9.60
CA SER A 302 -19.31 -11.14 -9.94
C SER A 302 -19.98 -10.57 -8.68
N LEU A 303 -20.35 -11.44 -7.74
CA LEU A 303 -20.98 -11.05 -6.49
C LEU A 303 -20.10 -10.11 -5.65
N MET A 304 -18.82 -10.43 -5.49
CA MET A 304 -17.89 -9.61 -4.70
C MET A 304 -17.59 -8.28 -5.40
N SER A 305 -17.43 -8.27 -6.73
CA SER A 305 -17.08 -7.09 -7.51
C SER A 305 -18.23 -6.09 -7.66
N PHE A 306 -19.43 -6.57 -7.94
CA PHE A 306 -20.56 -5.73 -8.32
C PHE A 306 -21.79 -5.86 -7.41
N ARG A 307 -21.72 -6.73 -6.40
CA ARG A 307 -22.87 -7.07 -5.51
C ARG A 307 -24.06 -7.70 -6.26
N ASP A 308 -23.77 -8.25 -7.44
CA ASP A 308 -24.70 -8.98 -8.29
C ASP A 308 -24.01 -10.26 -8.78
N ALA A 309 -24.64 -11.40 -8.54
CA ALA A 309 -24.08 -12.72 -8.84
C ALA A 309 -23.98 -13.00 -10.36
N ASP A 310 -24.78 -12.31 -11.16
CA ASP A 310 -24.86 -12.50 -12.60
C ASP A 310 -24.23 -11.32 -13.40
N ALA A 311 -23.63 -10.33 -12.69
CA ALA A 311 -22.97 -9.21 -13.33
C ALA A 311 -21.82 -9.65 -14.23
N PHE A 312 -21.66 -8.97 -15.35
CA PHE A 312 -20.53 -9.17 -16.25
C PHE A 312 -19.24 -8.61 -15.61
N VAL A 313 -18.20 -9.42 -15.59
CA VAL A 313 -16.85 -9.03 -15.19
C VAL A 313 -15.97 -9.00 -16.43
N PRO A 314 -15.43 -7.81 -16.84
CA PRO A 314 -14.60 -7.72 -18.02
C PRO A 314 -13.27 -8.43 -17.84
N GLY A 315 -12.85 -9.19 -18.86
CA GLY A 315 -11.55 -9.81 -18.94
C GLY A 315 -10.49 -8.90 -19.59
N ILE A 316 -9.23 -9.35 -19.56
CA ILE A 316 -8.10 -8.64 -20.15
C ILE A 316 -8.36 -8.36 -21.65
N ASN A 317 -8.87 -9.37 -22.39
CA ASN A 317 -9.14 -9.25 -23.81
C ASN A 317 -10.24 -8.22 -24.12
N ASP A 318 -11.30 -8.15 -23.30
CA ASP A 318 -12.35 -7.14 -23.43
C ASP A 318 -11.80 -5.72 -23.22
N LEU A 319 -10.92 -5.55 -22.24
CA LEU A 319 -10.35 -4.25 -21.90
C LEU A 319 -9.30 -3.79 -22.93
N VAL A 320 -8.58 -4.72 -23.55
CA VAL A 320 -7.57 -4.43 -24.58
C VAL A 320 -8.22 -4.21 -25.95
N ASN A 321 -9.07 -5.15 -26.39
CA ASN A 321 -9.63 -5.16 -27.73
C ASN A 321 -10.97 -4.43 -27.85
N GLY A 322 -11.58 -4.10 -26.69
CA GLY A 322 -12.92 -3.54 -26.61
C GLY A 322 -14.01 -4.61 -26.62
N ASN A 323 -15.17 -4.25 -26.06
CA ASN A 323 -16.37 -5.10 -26.09
C ASN A 323 -17.61 -4.21 -26.27
N PRO A 324 -18.10 -4.06 -27.51
CA PRO A 324 -19.25 -3.19 -27.80
C PRO A 324 -20.54 -3.60 -27.08
N GLN A 325 -20.73 -4.89 -26.78
CA GLN A 325 -21.90 -5.38 -26.07
C GLN A 325 -22.02 -4.77 -24.66
N TYR A 326 -20.90 -4.53 -24.01
CA TYR A 326 -20.82 -3.95 -22.67
C TYR A 326 -20.29 -2.52 -22.65
N GLY A 327 -20.21 -1.86 -23.82
CA GLY A 327 -19.79 -0.47 -23.95
C GLY A 327 -18.30 -0.24 -23.61
N ILE A 328 -17.46 -1.26 -23.75
CA ILE A 328 -16.03 -1.17 -23.45
C ILE A 328 -15.28 -0.70 -24.70
N MET A 329 -14.66 0.48 -24.62
CA MET A 329 -13.85 1.06 -25.69
C MET A 329 -12.53 0.31 -25.85
N PRO A 330 -12.08 -0.01 -27.08
CA PRO A 330 -10.78 -0.60 -27.34
C PRO A 330 -9.63 0.30 -26.84
N THR A 331 -8.58 -0.30 -26.27
CA THR A 331 -7.43 0.47 -25.79
C THR A 331 -6.72 1.23 -26.93
N ILE A 332 -6.72 0.72 -28.17
CA ILE A 332 -6.14 1.45 -29.32
C ILE A 332 -6.87 2.78 -29.56
N GLU A 333 -8.18 2.83 -29.44
CA GLU A 333 -8.95 4.08 -29.57
C GLU A 333 -8.64 5.06 -28.44
N LYS A 334 -8.45 4.57 -27.19
CA LYS A 334 -7.99 5.40 -26.07
C LYS A 334 -6.61 6.02 -26.35
N ILE A 335 -5.69 5.24 -26.94
CA ILE A 335 -4.36 5.72 -27.36
C ILE A 335 -4.49 6.82 -28.39
N GLU A 336 -5.31 6.64 -29.43
CA GLU A 336 -5.53 7.64 -30.47
C GLU A 336 -6.12 8.94 -29.90
N ARG A 337 -7.14 8.84 -29.06
CA ARG A 337 -7.75 9.99 -28.37
C ARG A 337 -6.75 10.71 -27.47
N GLY A 338 -5.95 9.97 -26.71
CA GLY A 338 -4.89 10.54 -25.86
C GLY A 338 -3.82 11.27 -26.66
N ARG A 339 -3.46 10.79 -27.85
CA ARG A 339 -2.50 11.47 -28.74
C ARG A 339 -3.04 12.82 -29.22
N VAL A 340 -4.34 12.95 -29.46
CA VAL A 340 -4.96 14.25 -29.77
C VAL A 340 -4.77 15.23 -28.61
N ALA A 341 -5.00 14.80 -27.37
CA ALA A 341 -4.81 15.66 -26.20
C ALA A 341 -3.33 16.07 -26.01
N ILE A 342 -2.38 15.16 -26.28
CA ILE A 342 -0.95 15.46 -26.26
C ILE A 342 -0.59 16.49 -27.34
N ALA A 343 -1.11 16.34 -28.55
CA ALA A 343 -0.85 17.27 -29.66
C ALA A 343 -1.33 18.70 -29.32
N GLU A 344 -2.50 18.84 -28.69
CA GLU A 344 -2.98 20.16 -28.25
C GLU A 344 -2.07 20.76 -27.16
N LEU A 345 -1.54 19.97 -26.23
CA LEU A 345 -0.57 20.44 -25.25
C LEU A 345 0.75 20.88 -25.90
N GLU A 346 1.22 20.17 -26.90
CA GLU A 346 2.42 20.57 -27.65
C GLU A 346 2.17 21.86 -28.44
N ARG A 347 1.02 22.02 -29.08
CA ARG A 347 0.61 23.27 -29.72
C ARG A 347 0.60 24.44 -28.73
N PHE A 348 0.05 24.22 -27.52
CA PHE A 348 0.05 25.22 -26.46
C PHE A 348 1.48 25.64 -26.08
N LYS A 349 2.39 24.71 -25.90
CA LYS A 349 3.80 25.01 -25.59
C LYS A 349 4.47 25.81 -26.69
N GLN A 350 4.26 25.45 -27.96
CA GLN A 350 4.80 26.17 -29.11
C GLN A 350 4.23 27.59 -29.21
N ALA A 351 2.91 27.75 -29.06
CA ALA A 351 2.27 29.07 -29.05
C ALA A 351 2.81 29.96 -27.94
N ARG A 352 3.06 29.37 -26.75
CA ARG A 352 3.65 30.09 -25.62
C ARG A 352 5.10 30.54 -25.89
N GLU A 353 5.90 29.72 -26.56
CA GLU A 353 7.28 30.07 -26.94
C GLU A 353 7.31 31.15 -28.02
N THR A 354 6.35 31.19 -28.93
CA THR A 354 6.26 32.16 -30.03
C THR A 354 5.48 33.43 -29.66
N GLY A 355 4.74 33.42 -28.52
CA GLY A 355 3.90 34.53 -28.11
C GLY A 355 2.62 34.66 -28.95
N ASP A 356 2.11 33.57 -29.50
CA ASP A 356 0.86 33.52 -30.27
C ASP A 356 -0.37 33.44 -29.35
N GLU A 357 -0.81 34.60 -28.87
CA GLU A 357 -1.94 34.72 -27.95
C GLU A 357 -3.27 34.17 -28.53
N ALA A 358 -3.49 34.29 -29.83
CA ALA A 358 -4.71 33.79 -30.47
C ALA A 358 -4.80 32.25 -30.35
N THR A 359 -3.71 31.55 -30.62
CA THR A 359 -3.62 30.09 -30.46
C THR A 359 -3.69 29.69 -28.97
N LEU A 360 -3.08 30.47 -28.07
CA LEU A 360 -3.16 30.21 -26.61
C LEU A 360 -4.62 30.29 -26.12
N ASP A 361 -5.38 31.31 -26.52
CA ASP A 361 -6.78 31.48 -26.11
C ASP A 361 -7.69 30.39 -26.71
N GLU A 362 -7.47 30.00 -27.97
CA GLU A 362 -8.16 28.85 -28.57
C GLU A 362 -7.98 27.57 -27.74
N ILE A 363 -6.72 27.27 -27.35
CA ILE A 363 -6.43 26.05 -26.62
C ILE A 363 -6.92 26.14 -25.19
N ARG A 364 -6.80 27.30 -24.50
CA ARG A 364 -7.38 27.51 -23.17
C ARG A 364 -8.87 27.21 -23.15
N ALA A 365 -9.63 27.64 -24.16
CA ALA A 365 -11.06 27.36 -24.27
C ALA A 365 -11.36 25.83 -24.39
N LYS A 366 -10.46 25.05 -25.04
CA LYS A 366 -10.59 23.59 -25.13
C LYS A 366 -10.32 22.89 -23.78
N PHE A 367 -9.54 23.49 -22.90
CA PHE A 367 -9.26 22.94 -21.56
C PHE A 367 -10.12 23.56 -20.45
N ASP A 368 -11.06 24.44 -20.78
CA ASP A 368 -11.97 25.06 -19.84
C ASP A 368 -13.22 24.19 -19.64
N PRO A 369 -13.41 23.58 -18.46
CA PRO A 369 -14.56 22.71 -18.19
C PRO A 369 -15.91 23.46 -18.20
N ASP A 370 -15.90 24.78 -18.04
CA ASP A 370 -17.11 25.60 -17.99
C ASP A 370 -17.64 25.95 -19.41
N THR A 371 -16.88 25.66 -20.46
CA THR A 371 -17.33 25.80 -21.85
C THR A 371 -17.88 24.48 -22.39
N PRO A 372 -18.92 24.50 -23.27
CA PRO A 372 -19.43 23.28 -23.88
C PRO A 372 -18.38 22.52 -24.71
N GLU A 373 -17.50 23.24 -25.41
CA GLU A 373 -16.43 22.67 -26.21
C GLU A 373 -15.36 22.03 -25.32
N GLY A 374 -14.94 22.73 -24.27
CA GLY A 374 -13.95 22.25 -23.31
C GLY A 374 -14.46 21.04 -22.54
N ALA A 375 -15.71 21.04 -22.07
CA ALA A 375 -16.29 19.88 -21.40
C ALA A 375 -16.27 18.61 -22.28
N VAL A 376 -16.56 18.75 -23.58
CA VAL A 376 -16.47 17.66 -24.55
C VAL A 376 -15.03 17.23 -24.77
N PHE A 377 -14.10 18.16 -24.96
CA PHE A 377 -12.69 17.84 -25.19
C PHE A 377 -12.07 17.12 -23.98
N LEU A 378 -12.31 17.60 -22.79
CA LEU A 378 -11.82 16.98 -21.55
C LEU A 378 -12.37 15.56 -21.37
N LYS A 379 -13.64 15.33 -21.69
CA LYS A 379 -14.26 14.00 -21.56
C LYS A 379 -13.83 13.02 -22.65
N GLU A 380 -13.76 13.46 -23.91
CA GLU A 380 -13.57 12.57 -25.06
C GLU A 380 -12.10 12.36 -25.42
N TYR A 381 -11.21 13.28 -25.05
CA TYR A 381 -9.79 13.24 -25.40
C TYR A 381 -8.87 13.28 -24.20
N PHE A 382 -9.02 14.28 -23.33
CA PHE A 382 -8.10 14.46 -22.19
C PHE A 382 -8.24 13.36 -21.12
N ALA A 383 -9.41 12.78 -20.96
CA ALA A 383 -9.62 11.64 -20.06
C ALA A 383 -8.72 10.43 -20.44
N TYR A 384 -8.21 10.38 -21.67
CA TYR A 384 -7.29 9.35 -22.17
C TYR A 384 -5.85 9.89 -22.36
N PHE A 385 -5.52 11.03 -21.79
CA PHE A 385 -4.24 11.70 -21.99
C PHE A 385 -3.03 10.78 -21.74
N GLY A 386 -3.03 10.03 -20.65
CA GLY A 386 -1.95 9.10 -20.32
C GLY A 386 -1.79 7.96 -21.34
N TYR A 387 -2.89 7.50 -21.95
CA TYR A 387 -2.82 6.45 -22.98
C TYR A 387 -2.06 6.90 -24.22
N GLY A 388 -2.08 8.19 -24.55
CA GLY A 388 -1.38 8.73 -25.73
C GLY A 388 0.14 8.54 -25.70
N TYR A 389 0.72 8.28 -24.56
CA TYR A 389 2.14 7.96 -24.39
C TYR A 389 2.48 6.48 -24.58
N LEU A 390 1.48 5.62 -24.75
CA LEU A 390 1.69 4.19 -24.93
C LEU A 390 1.92 3.85 -26.41
N ASP A 391 2.83 2.91 -26.66
CA ASP A 391 3.14 2.43 -28.02
C ASP A 391 2.14 1.39 -28.50
N SER A 392 1.61 0.59 -27.58
CA SER A 392 0.70 -0.50 -27.89
C SER A 392 -0.31 -0.79 -26.77
N PRO A 393 -1.50 -1.33 -27.11
CA PRO A 393 -2.49 -1.75 -26.11
C PRO A 393 -1.98 -2.77 -25.10
N ALA A 394 -1.05 -3.63 -25.48
CA ALA A 394 -0.48 -4.66 -24.61
C ALA A 394 0.26 -4.08 -23.39
N GLN A 395 0.77 -2.84 -23.48
CA GLN A 395 1.44 -2.17 -22.37
C GLN A 395 0.50 -1.87 -21.19
N THR A 396 -0.82 -1.87 -21.40
CA THR A 396 -1.79 -1.66 -20.30
C THR A 396 -1.99 -2.89 -19.42
N VAL A 397 -1.48 -4.05 -19.84
CA VAL A 397 -1.64 -5.31 -19.10
C VAL A 397 -0.49 -5.46 -18.10
N PRO A 398 -0.76 -5.47 -16.78
CA PRO A 398 0.28 -5.69 -15.77
C PRO A 398 0.73 -7.16 -15.74
N ASN A 399 1.77 -7.46 -14.95
CA ASN A 399 2.29 -8.83 -14.81
C ASN A 399 1.28 -9.76 -14.14
N VAL A 400 0.49 -10.47 -14.95
CA VAL A 400 -0.61 -11.34 -14.50
C VAL A 400 -0.14 -12.44 -13.53
N PRO A 401 0.91 -13.25 -13.80
CA PRO A 401 1.34 -14.29 -12.87
C PRO A 401 1.73 -13.75 -11.50
N LEU A 402 2.51 -12.66 -11.47
CA LEU A 402 2.95 -12.05 -10.22
C LEU A 402 1.75 -11.56 -9.39
N LEU A 403 0.79 -10.92 -10.02
CA LEU A 403 -0.43 -10.43 -9.35
C LEU A 403 -1.30 -11.56 -8.85
N PHE A 404 -1.54 -12.56 -9.69
CA PHE A 404 -2.37 -13.72 -9.36
C PHE A 404 -1.87 -14.43 -8.10
N TYR A 405 -0.59 -14.79 -8.06
CA TYR A 405 -0.02 -15.52 -6.92
C TYR A 405 0.12 -14.65 -5.67
N SER A 406 0.49 -13.37 -5.82
CA SER A 406 0.59 -12.45 -4.69
C SER A 406 -0.77 -12.22 -4.02
N PHE A 407 -1.83 -12.09 -4.81
CA PHE A 407 -3.19 -11.92 -4.29
C PHE A 407 -3.64 -13.15 -3.50
N ARG A 408 -3.44 -14.36 -4.03
CA ARG A 408 -3.78 -15.62 -3.33
C ARG A 408 -2.99 -15.82 -2.04
N LEU A 409 -1.70 -15.49 -2.06
CA LEU A 409 -0.87 -15.51 -0.86
C LEU A 409 -1.41 -14.56 0.21
N MET A 410 -1.71 -13.31 -0.16
CA MET A 410 -2.23 -12.30 0.75
C MET A 410 -3.57 -12.73 1.38
N VAL A 411 -4.54 -13.13 0.55
CA VAL A 411 -5.88 -13.51 1.01
C VAL A 411 -5.83 -14.81 1.82
N GLY A 412 -5.12 -15.82 1.33
CA GLY A 412 -5.00 -17.11 2.03
C GLY A 412 -4.32 -16.97 3.40
N ALA A 413 -3.24 -16.18 3.48
CA ALA A 413 -2.60 -15.89 4.76
C ALA A 413 -3.52 -15.08 5.69
N GLY A 414 -4.27 -14.10 5.18
CA GLY A 414 -5.25 -13.33 5.95
C GLY A 414 -6.32 -14.22 6.60
N CYS A 415 -6.89 -15.16 5.84
CA CYS A 415 -7.84 -16.14 6.36
C CYS A 415 -7.20 -17.04 7.43
N LEU A 416 -5.97 -17.49 7.20
CA LEU A 416 -5.22 -18.28 8.19
C LEU A 416 -5.00 -17.49 9.49
N PHE A 417 -4.66 -16.19 9.41
CA PHE A 417 -4.42 -15.38 10.61
C PHE A 417 -5.66 -15.21 11.49
N ILE A 418 -6.84 -15.10 10.90
CA ILE A 418 -8.11 -15.08 11.65
C ILE A 418 -8.22 -16.37 12.48
N LEU A 419 -8.01 -17.53 11.87
CA LEU A 419 -8.11 -18.83 12.54
C LEU A 419 -7.05 -18.99 13.63
N VAL A 420 -5.81 -18.60 13.34
CA VAL A 420 -4.67 -18.72 14.27
C VAL A 420 -4.86 -17.79 15.48
N LEU A 421 -5.27 -16.54 15.27
CA LEU A 421 -5.52 -15.59 16.37
C LEU A 421 -6.71 -16.02 17.24
N ALA A 422 -7.77 -16.51 16.62
CA ALA A 422 -8.92 -17.07 17.34
C ALA A 422 -8.53 -18.29 18.18
N ALA A 423 -7.74 -19.21 17.61
CA ALA A 423 -7.23 -20.39 18.32
C ALA A 423 -6.26 -20.01 19.46
N ALA A 424 -5.36 -19.04 19.22
CA ALA A 424 -4.45 -18.53 20.23
C ALA A 424 -5.20 -17.92 21.42
N TRP A 425 -6.19 -17.06 21.13
CA TRP A 425 -7.08 -16.50 22.17
C TRP A 425 -7.79 -17.61 22.95
N TRP A 426 -8.40 -18.57 22.25
CA TRP A 426 -9.18 -19.65 22.86
C TRP A 426 -8.31 -20.53 23.77
N PHE A 427 -7.16 -21.02 23.28
CA PHE A 427 -6.27 -21.88 24.06
C PHE A 427 -5.63 -21.14 25.22
N ASN A 428 -5.29 -19.85 25.04
CA ASN A 428 -4.74 -19.05 26.11
C ASN A 428 -5.77 -18.80 27.23
N ARG A 429 -7.05 -18.54 26.89
CA ARG A 429 -8.13 -18.35 27.86
C ARG A 429 -8.44 -19.63 28.64
N ARG A 430 -8.22 -20.81 28.04
CA ARG A 430 -8.45 -22.13 28.65
C ARG A 430 -7.21 -22.61 29.43
N ASP A 431 -6.18 -21.84 29.56
CA ASP A 431 -4.90 -22.22 30.20
C ASP A 431 -4.25 -23.47 29.61
N THR A 432 -4.50 -23.75 28.33
CA THR A 432 -4.02 -24.94 27.62
C THR A 432 -2.91 -24.64 26.61
N LEU A 433 -2.67 -23.36 26.27
CA LEU A 433 -1.76 -22.95 25.21
C LEU A 433 -0.32 -23.46 25.43
N GLU A 434 0.18 -23.39 26.67
CA GLU A 434 1.53 -23.83 27.02
C GLU A 434 1.78 -25.32 26.73
N ARG A 435 0.72 -26.13 26.87
CA ARG A 435 0.76 -27.57 26.61
C ARG A 435 0.69 -27.91 25.13
N LYS A 436 0.21 -26.97 24.28
CA LYS A 436 0.03 -27.19 22.84
C LYS A 436 1.23 -26.69 22.05
N ARG A 437 2.36 -27.41 22.16
CA ARG A 437 3.62 -27.01 21.50
C ARG A 437 3.47 -26.76 19.99
N TRP A 438 2.59 -27.51 19.30
CA TRP A 438 2.34 -27.32 17.88
C TRP A 438 1.77 -25.92 17.58
N MET A 439 0.86 -25.43 18.44
CA MET A 439 0.26 -24.09 18.28
C MET A 439 1.29 -22.99 18.51
N LEU A 440 2.21 -23.18 19.43
CA LEU A 440 3.33 -22.24 19.65
C LEU A 440 4.25 -22.14 18.43
N TRP A 441 4.50 -23.28 17.75
CA TRP A 441 5.25 -23.26 16.48
C TRP A 441 4.46 -22.60 15.34
N VAL A 442 3.15 -22.81 15.25
CA VAL A 442 2.28 -22.11 14.29
C VAL A 442 2.37 -20.60 14.50
N LEU A 443 2.28 -20.11 15.76
CA LEU A 443 2.43 -18.69 16.05
C LEU A 443 3.79 -18.12 15.63
N LEU A 444 4.87 -18.87 15.85
CA LEU A 444 6.21 -18.47 15.39
C LEU A 444 6.30 -18.36 13.86
N LEU A 445 5.74 -19.33 13.13
CA LEU A 445 5.76 -19.34 11.66
C LEU A 445 4.81 -18.33 11.04
N CYS A 446 3.76 -17.92 11.73
CA CYS A 446 2.88 -16.86 11.25
C CYS A 446 3.55 -15.49 11.21
N MET A 447 4.60 -15.23 11.98
CA MET A 447 5.30 -13.94 11.95
C MET A 447 5.96 -13.67 10.58
N PRO A 448 6.87 -14.50 10.05
CA PRO A 448 7.42 -14.27 8.71
C PRO A 448 6.35 -14.33 7.61
N LEU A 449 5.32 -15.17 7.76
CA LEU A 449 4.21 -15.24 6.81
C LEU A 449 3.41 -13.93 6.78
N ALA A 450 3.26 -13.24 7.93
CA ALA A 450 2.58 -11.94 7.98
C ALA A 450 3.35 -10.86 7.21
N TYR A 451 4.68 -10.85 7.29
CA TYR A 451 5.50 -9.96 6.46
C TYR A 451 5.36 -10.28 4.97
N LEU A 452 5.42 -11.56 4.60
CA LEU A 452 5.24 -11.98 3.20
C LEU A 452 3.86 -11.60 2.66
N ALA A 453 2.79 -11.80 3.44
CA ALA A 453 1.44 -11.42 3.06
C ALA A 453 1.29 -9.90 2.89
N SER A 454 1.90 -9.11 3.77
CA SER A 454 1.90 -7.66 3.71
C SER A 454 2.66 -7.13 2.47
N GLN A 455 3.82 -7.70 2.15
CA GLN A 455 4.56 -7.37 0.91
C GLN A 455 3.77 -7.79 -0.34
N ALA A 456 3.14 -8.97 -0.32
CA ALA A 456 2.28 -9.41 -1.42
C ALA A 456 1.12 -8.44 -1.67
N GLY A 457 0.53 -7.85 -0.61
CA GLY A 457 -0.48 -6.80 -0.73
C GLY A 457 0.03 -5.56 -1.48
N TRP A 458 1.28 -5.12 -1.22
CA TRP A 458 1.88 -4.02 -1.95
C TRP A 458 2.20 -4.37 -3.41
N ILE A 459 2.66 -5.60 -3.68
CA ILE A 459 2.82 -6.08 -5.07
C ILE A 459 1.47 -5.99 -5.80
N VAL A 460 0.38 -6.46 -5.20
CA VAL A 460 -0.97 -6.35 -5.76
C VAL A 460 -1.36 -4.89 -6.02
N ALA A 461 -1.09 -4.00 -5.09
CA ALA A 461 -1.46 -2.59 -5.21
C ALA A 461 -0.66 -1.86 -6.30
N GLU A 462 0.66 -2.03 -6.34
CA GLU A 462 1.58 -1.20 -7.13
C GLU A 462 1.95 -1.83 -8.48
N VAL A 463 2.18 -3.14 -8.54
CA VAL A 463 2.37 -3.83 -9.83
C VAL A 463 1.05 -3.90 -10.59
N GLY A 464 -0.09 -4.07 -9.88
CA GLY A 464 -1.42 -4.05 -10.48
C GLY A 464 -1.83 -2.70 -11.06
N ARG A 465 -1.15 -1.61 -10.69
CA ARG A 465 -1.36 -0.28 -11.27
C ARG A 465 -0.53 -0.05 -12.55
N GLN A 466 0.48 -0.86 -12.83
CA GLN A 466 1.30 -0.67 -14.02
C GLN A 466 0.48 -0.73 -15.31
N PRO A 467 0.79 0.10 -16.33
CA PRO A 467 1.99 0.96 -16.45
C PRO A 467 1.88 2.35 -15.79
N TRP A 468 0.85 2.60 -15.01
CA TRP A 468 0.50 3.92 -14.51
C TRP A 468 1.32 4.35 -13.27
N ALA A 469 1.86 5.55 -13.27
CA ALA A 469 2.23 6.28 -12.08
C ALA A 469 0.97 6.97 -11.48
N ILE A 470 0.14 7.57 -12.32
CA ILE A 470 -1.19 8.06 -11.98
C ILE A 470 -2.17 7.42 -12.95
N GLN A 471 -3.17 6.73 -12.42
CA GLN A 471 -4.13 5.96 -13.21
C GLN A 471 -4.68 6.78 -14.38
N ASP A 472 -4.56 6.27 -15.59
CA ASP A 472 -5.03 6.80 -16.88
C ASP A 472 -4.43 8.18 -17.29
N LEU A 473 -3.72 8.88 -16.39
CA LEU A 473 -3.18 10.22 -16.63
C LEU A 473 -1.67 10.23 -16.91
N MET A 474 -0.88 9.44 -16.20
CA MET A 474 0.57 9.49 -16.33
C MET A 474 1.18 8.08 -16.26
N PRO A 475 1.72 7.54 -17.34
CA PRO A 475 2.48 6.31 -17.28
C PRO A 475 3.86 6.54 -16.63
N VAL A 476 4.41 5.47 -16.05
CA VAL A 476 5.69 5.49 -15.32
C VAL A 476 6.84 6.02 -16.19
N GLY A 477 6.85 5.68 -17.48
CA GLY A 477 7.86 6.15 -18.42
C GLY A 477 7.92 7.67 -18.59
N VAL A 478 6.84 8.39 -18.29
CA VAL A 478 6.78 9.88 -18.37
C VAL A 478 7.06 10.52 -17.01
N ALA A 479 6.82 9.79 -15.94
CA ALA A 479 6.92 10.27 -14.55
C ALA A 479 8.38 10.43 -14.07
N ALA A 480 9.32 9.68 -14.64
CA ALA A 480 10.71 9.63 -14.21
C ALA A 480 11.48 10.92 -14.55
N SER A 481 12.48 11.24 -13.73
CA SER A 481 13.41 12.36 -13.94
C SER A 481 14.33 12.11 -15.13
N ARG A 482 14.76 13.19 -15.79
CA ARG A 482 15.77 13.14 -16.86
C ARG A 482 17.17 13.26 -16.28
N ILE A 483 17.64 12.19 -15.64
CA ILE A 483 18.97 12.08 -15.03
C ILE A 483 19.74 10.91 -15.65
N ALA A 484 21.05 10.86 -15.44
CA ALA A 484 21.88 9.78 -15.98
C ALA A 484 21.56 8.44 -15.30
N SER A 485 21.35 7.38 -16.09
CA SER A 485 21.04 6.02 -15.60
C SER A 485 22.09 5.48 -14.64
N GLY A 486 23.38 5.77 -14.88
CA GLY A 486 24.49 5.39 -14.00
C GLY A 486 24.42 6.01 -12.61
N SER A 487 23.88 7.23 -12.46
CA SER A 487 23.68 7.86 -11.15
C SER A 487 22.63 7.14 -10.34
N VAL A 488 21.50 6.77 -10.97
CA VAL A 488 20.43 6.01 -10.31
C VAL A 488 20.90 4.60 -9.93
N ALA A 489 21.59 3.91 -10.84
CA ALA A 489 22.16 2.58 -10.55
C ALA A 489 23.14 2.65 -9.36
N THR A 490 23.98 3.69 -9.28
CA THR A 490 24.90 3.87 -8.16
C THR A 490 24.16 4.04 -6.82
N THR A 491 23.15 4.91 -6.78
CA THR A 491 22.35 5.12 -5.56
C THR A 491 21.54 3.86 -5.20
N PHE A 492 21.03 3.11 -6.17
CA PHE A 492 20.39 1.82 -5.94
C PHE A 492 21.29 0.85 -5.17
N PHE A 493 22.54 0.64 -5.61
CA PHE A 493 23.45 -0.27 -4.93
C PHE A 493 23.89 0.25 -3.56
N ILE A 494 24.10 1.57 -3.40
CA ILE A 494 24.40 2.16 -2.10
C ILE A 494 23.26 1.91 -1.11
N PHE A 495 22.02 2.17 -1.50
CA PHE A 495 20.87 1.96 -0.63
C PHE A 495 20.58 0.49 -0.37
N LEU A 496 20.77 -0.39 -1.35
CA LEU A 496 20.65 -1.84 -1.16
C LEU A 496 21.59 -2.34 -0.05
N VAL A 497 22.86 -1.93 -0.09
CA VAL A 497 23.85 -2.30 0.94
C VAL A 497 23.48 -1.68 2.29
N LEU A 498 23.13 -0.40 2.32
CA LEU A 498 22.76 0.32 3.54
C LEU A 498 21.54 -0.30 4.21
N PHE A 499 20.45 -0.50 3.46
CA PHE A 499 19.21 -1.07 4.02
C PHE A 499 19.39 -2.52 4.46
N THR A 500 20.16 -3.31 3.72
CA THR A 500 20.49 -4.68 4.14
C THR A 500 21.26 -4.65 5.47
N ALA A 501 22.25 -3.77 5.62
CA ALA A 501 23.00 -3.61 6.86
C ALA A 501 22.10 -3.17 8.03
N LEU A 502 21.19 -2.21 7.80
CA LEU A 502 20.22 -1.76 8.80
C LEU A 502 19.27 -2.88 9.21
N LEU A 503 18.75 -3.65 8.27
CA LEU A 503 17.87 -4.80 8.55
C LEU A 503 18.58 -5.88 9.37
N VAL A 504 19.81 -6.23 9.00
CA VAL A 504 20.63 -7.20 9.75
C VAL A 504 20.91 -6.70 11.18
N ALA A 505 21.24 -5.41 11.32
CA ALA A 505 21.47 -4.79 12.61
C ALA A 505 20.20 -4.83 13.48
N GLU A 506 19.04 -4.46 12.91
CA GLU A 506 17.77 -4.48 13.63
C GLU A 506 17.39 -5.88 14.10
N ILE A 507 17.39 -6.87 13.19
CA ILE A 507 17.08 -8.26 13.56
C ILE A 507 18.01 -8.74 14.67
N SER A 508 19.31 -8.43 14.57
CA SER A 508 20.29 -8.80 15.58
C SER A 508 20.00 -8.16 16.94
N ILE A 509 19.67 -6.86 16.96
CA ILE A 509 19.34 -6.11 18.16
C ILE A 509 18.01 -6.59 18.76
N LEU A 510 16.97 -6.76 17.94
CA LEU A 510 15.67 -7.28 18.39
C LEU A 510 15.83 -8.69 19.01
N CYS A 511 16.51 -9.60 18.32
CA CYS A 511 16.79 -10.94 18.85
C CYS A 511 17.58 -10.90 20.16
N LYS A 512 18.56 -10.00 20.30
CA LYS A 512 19.30 -9.80 21.54
C LYS A 512 18.39 -9.31 22.66
N GLN A 513 17.56 -8.30 22.42
CA GLN A 513 16.63 -7.75 23.41
C GLN A 513 15.57 -8.78 23.83
N ILE A 514 15.03 -9.55 22.88
CA ILE A 514 14.11 -10.64 23.17
C ILE A 514 14.80 -11.72 24.03
N LYS A 515 16.06 -12.07 23.76
CA LYS A 515 16.83 -13.01 24.60
C LYS A 515 17.10 -12.49 26.00
N ILE A 516 17.37 -11.21 26.16
CA ILE A 516 17.54 -10.56 27.48
C ILE A 516 16.22 -10.62 28.25
N GLY A 517 15.12 -10.24 27.59
CA GLY A 517 13.79 -10.21 28.19
C GLY A 517 13.49 -8.88 28.90
N PRO A 518 12.34 -8.81 29.61
CA PRO A 518 11.97 -7.66 30.41
C PRO A 518 12.91 -7.49 31.60
N GLU A 519 13.05 -6.25 32.07
CA GLU A 519 13.87 -5.92 33.24
C GLU A 519 13.45 -6.78 34.44
N LYS A 520 14.41 -7.27 35.20
CA LYS A 520 14.11 -7.98 36.47
C LYS A 520 13.60 -6.96 37.49
N GLU A 521 12.63 -7.39 38.31
CA GLU A 521 12.12 -6.57 39.43
C GLU A 521 13.22 -6.28 40.45
#